data_cf4adfeb46cf69db286a4f7765802bdc
#
_entry.id   cf4adfeb46cf69db286a4f7765802bdc
#
_cell.length_a   1.000
_cell.length_b   1.000
_cell.length_c   1.000
_cell.angle_alpha   90.00
_cell.angle_beta   90.00
_cell.angle_gamma   90.00
#
_symmetry.space_group_name_H-M   'P 1'
#
loop_
_entity.id
_entity.type
_entity.pdbx_description
1 polymer ?
#
loop_
_entity_poly.entity_id
_entity_poly.type
_entity_poly.pdbx_seq_one_letter_code
_entity_poly.pdbx_strand_id
1 'polypeptide(L)'
;MFDLVACGKKRGTCSLYNGDDQLSKVGDINIIYNSKNEQIKIKITKVRKCRFCDVDENWAKTEGEGDLSLQYWQRVHKEFFCNIKPDFFDTDMLELDEFETI
;
A
#
# COMPACT_ATOMS: atom_id res chain seq x y z
N MET A 1 -1.02 -0.49 11.22
CA MET A 1 -0.62 0.50 10.19
C MET A 1 -0.09 1.79 10.77
N PHE A 2 -0.83 2.45 11.64
CA PHE A 2 -0.43 3.74 12.23
C PHE A 2 0.98 3.69 12.85
N ASP A 3 1.27 2.68 13.65
CA ASP A 3 2.57 2.56 14.33
C ASP A 3 3.74 2.38 13.35
N LEU A 4 3.52 1.62 12.28
CA LEU A 4 4.54 1.42 11.24
C LEU A 4 4.83 2.72 10.48
N VAL A 5 3.81 3.52 10.24
CA VAL A 5 3.97 4.85 9.62
C VAL A 5 4.69 5.79 10.58
N ALA A 6 4.30 5.79 11.85
CA ALA A 6 4.89 6.67 12.87
C ALA A 6 6.38 6.44 13.05
N CYS A 7 6.85 5.18 13.00
CA CYS A 7 8.27 4.86 13.15
C CYS A 7 9.06 4.86 11.83
N GLY A 8 8.40 5.20 10.71
CA GLY A 8 9.06 5.28 9.40
C GLY A 8 9.28 3.95 8.69
N LYS A 9 8.78 2.84 9.21
CA LYS A 9 8.91 1.52 8.56
C LYS A 9 7.97 1.37 7.37
N LYS A 10 6.76 1.94 7.44
CA LYS A 10 5.80 1.89 6.34
C LYS A 10 5.82 3.22 5.59
N ARG A 11 6.19 3.17 4.31
CA ARG A 11 6.27 4.34 3.43
C ARG A 11 5.48 4.15 2.14
N GLY A 12 4.64 3.15 2.09
CA GLY A 12 3.83 2.87 0.93
C GLY A 12 2.61 2.04 1.28
N THR A 13 1.63 2.09 0.41
CA THR A 13 0.40 1.30 0.50
C THR A 13 -0.06 0.92 -0.89
N CYS A 14 -0.83 -0.15 -1.00
CA CYS A 14 -1.36 -0.62 -2.27
C CYS A 14 -2.86 -0.81 -2.19
N SER A 15 -3.50 -0.74 -3.35
CA SER A 15 -4.93 -0.97 -3.51
C SER A 15 -5.23 -1.55 -4.88
N LEU A 16 -6.42 -2.12 -5.04
CA LEU A 16 -6.87 -2.60 -6.34
C LEU A 16 -7.08 -1.39 -7.26
N TYR A 17 -6.56 -1.50 -8.49
CA TYR A 17 -6.76 -0.48 -9.51
C TYR A 17 -8.05 -0.76 -10.27
N ASN A 18 -8.92 0.26 -10.36
CA ASN A 18 -10.24 0.16 -10.97
C ASN A 18 -10.29 0.80 -12.36
N GLY A 19 -9.30 0.51 -13.21
CA GLY A 19 -9.33 0.97 -14.59
C GLY A 19 -9.06 2.46 -14.73
N ASP A 20 -10.08 3.29 -14.84
CA ASP A 20 -9.91 4.69 -15.21
C ASP A 20 -9.66 5.62 -14.02
N ASP A 21 -9.93 5.16 -12.79
CA ASP A 21 -9.87 6.02 -11.60
C ASP A 21 -8.64 5.72 -10.76
N GLN A 22 -7.68 6.61 -10.79
CA GLN A 22 -6.55 6.61 -9.89
C GLN A 22 -7.03 7.09 -8.51
N LEU A 23 -6.76 6.29 -7.46
CA LEU A 23 -7.22 6.59 -6.11
C LEU A 23 -6.49 7.77 -5.46
N SER A 24 -5.21 7.94 -5.80
CA SER A 24 -4.36 8.97 -5.21
C SER A 24 -3.60 9.72 -6.28
N LYS A 25 -3.22 10.96 -5.96
CA LYS A 25 -2.39 11.80 -6.83
C LYS A 25 -1.17 12.27 -6.05
N VAL A 26 -0.05 12.45 -6.75
CA VAL A 26 1.15 13.04 -6.17
C VAL A 26 0.80 14.42 -5.59
N GLY A 27 1.19 14.65 -4.35
CA GLY A 27 0.88 15.88 -3.62
C GLY A 27 -0.34 15.80 -2.73
N ASP A 28 -1.16 14.75 -2.84
CA ASP A 28 -2.30 14.56 -1.95
C ASP A 28 -1.83 14.41 -0.50
N ILE A 29 -2.57 15.05 0.41
CA ILE A 29 -2.32 14.97 1.84
C ILE A 29 -3.44 14.16 2.48
N ASN A 30 -3.08 13.12 3.22
CA ASN A 30 -4.01 12.27 3.93
C ASN A 30 -3.66 12.25 5.41
N ILE A 31 -4.67 12.02 6.23
CA ILE A 31 -4.51 11.91 7.68
C ILE A 31 -4.82 10.49 8.09
N ILE A 32 -3.89 9.89 8.84
CA ILE A 32 -4.04 8.54 9.39
C ILE A 32 -4.32 8.68 10.88
N TYR A 33 -5.29 7.92 11.36
CA TYR A 33 -5.70 7.93 12.77
C TYR A 33 -5.44 6.57 13.39
N ASN A 34 -5.24 6.56 14.71
CA ASN A 34 -5.27 5.34 15.50
C ASN A 34 -6.52 5.30 16.39
N SER A 35 -6.66 4.25 17.21
CA SER A 35 -7.79 4.09 18.11
C SER A 35 -7.88 5.17 19.20
N LYS A 36 -6.79 5.91 19.45
CA LYS A 36 -6.73 7.00 20.43
C LYS A 36 -6.93 8.37 19.80
N ASN A 37 -7.32 8.43 18.53
CA ASN A 37 -7.46 9.67 17.75
C ASN A 37 -6.16 10.45 17.57
N GLU A 38 -5.02 9.84 17.75
CA GLU A 38 -3.75 10.44 17.35
C GLU A 38 -3.69 10.47 15.82
N GLN A 39 -3.05 11.50 15.27
CA GLN A 39 -3.05 11.77 13.83
C GLN A 39 -1.64 11.84 13.29
N ILE A 40 -1.46 11.30 12.08
CA ILE A 40 -0.26 11.49 11.29
C ILE A 40 -0.68 12.00 9.92
N LYS A 41 -0.08 13.10 9.48
CA LYS A 41 -0.26 13.60 8.12
C LYS A 41 0.79 12.97 7.22
N ILE A 42 0.35 12.48 6.07
CA ILE A 42 1.23 11.94 5.03
C ILE A 42 0.97 12.69 3.73
N LYS A 43 2.02 12.79 2.92
CA LYS A 43 1.94 13.37 1.60
C LYS A 43 2.32 12.30 0.58
N ILE A 44 1.48 12.10 -0.41
CA ILE A 44 1.74 11.15 -1.50
C ILE A 44 2.86 11.71 -2.38
N THR A 45 3.95 10.96 -2.49
CA THR A 45 5.13 11.39 -3.25
C THR A 45 5.25 10.70 -4.59
N LYS A 46 4.67 9.50 -4.74
CA LYS A 46 4.74 8.73 -5.97
C LYS A 46 3.53 7.82 -6.09
N VAL A 47 2.96 7.75 -7.28
CA VAL A 47 1.85 6.83 -7.60
C VAL A 47 2.22 6.08 -8.87
N ARG A 48 2.13 4.75 -8.83
CA ARG A 48 2.37 3.92 -9.99
C ARG A 48 1.41 2.74 -10.03
N LYS A 49 1.31 2.11 -11.19
CA LYS A 49 0.51 0.91 -11.41
C LYS A 49 1.44 -0.27 -11.62
N CYS A 50 1.04 -1.41 -11.07
CA CYS A 50 1.82 -2.64 -11.18
C CYS A 50 0.90 -3.83 -11.05
N ARG A 51 1.10 -4.86 -11.89
CA ARG A 51 0.36 -6.11 -11.71
C ARG A 51 0.82 -6.76 -10.41
N PHE A 52 -0.08 -7.46 -9.73
CA PHE A 52 0.25 -8.15 -8.49
C PHE A 52 1.49 -9.04 -8.66
N CYS A 53 1.57 -9.80 -9.75
CA CYS A 53 2.69 -10.70 -10.00
C CYS A 53 4.02 -10.00 -10.30
N ASP A 54 4.01 -8.70 -10.59
CA ASP A 54 5.20 -7.92 -10.90
C ASP A 54 5.72 -7.11 -9.71
N VAL A 55 5.03 -7.17 -8.57
CA VAL A 55 5.49 -6.49 -7.35
C VAL A 55 6.77 -7.15 -6.86
N ASP A 56 7.76 -6.35 -6.50
CA ASP A 56 9.09 -6.81 -6.11
C ASP A 56 9.35 -6.71 -4.61
N GLU A 57 10.50 -7.21 -4.19
CA GLU A 57 10.91 -7.20 -2.79
C GLU A 57 11.12 -5.78 -2.25
N ASN A 58 11.55 -4.86 -3.11
CA ASN A 58 11.69 -3.45 -2.70
C ASN A 58 10.35 -2.86 -2.27
N TRP A 59 9.28 -3.21 -2.97
CA TRP A 59 7.94 -2.77 -2.58
C TRP A 59 7.53 -3.38 -1.23
N ALA A 60 7.78 -4.67 -1.01
CA ALA A 60 7.48 -5.30 0.27
C ALA A 60 8.17 -4.57 1.43
N LYS A 61 9.42 -4.15 1.24
CA LYS A 61 10.15 -3.35 2.24
C LYS A 61 9.54 -1.96 2.41
N THR A 62 9.08 -1.34 1.34
CA THR A 62 8.43 -0.02 1.38
C THR A 62 7.14 -0.08 2.20
N GLU A 63 6.34 -1.11 2.07
CA GLU A 63 5.15 -1.29 2.90
C GLU A 63 5.49 -1.62 4.35
N GLY A 64 6.66 -2.20 4.61
CA GLY A 64 7.22 -2.30 5.95
C GLY A 64 6.54 -3.28 6.90
N GLU A 65 5.77 -4.23 6.39
CA GLU A 65 5.00 -5.16 7.22
C GLU A 65 5.65 -6.55 7.28
N GLY A 66 5.41 -7.26 8.37
CA GLY A 66 5.90 -8.61 8.59
C GLY A 66 7.42 -8.67 8.61
N ASP A 67 7.98 -9.69 7.96
CA ASP A 67 9.43 -9.90 7.87
C ASP A 67 10.08 -9.15 6.69
N LEU A 68 9.33 -8.28 6.02
CA LEU A 68 9.75 -7.47 4.86
C LEU A 68 10.04 -8.31 3.61
N SER A 69 9.68 -9.61 3.60
CA SER A 69 9.91 -10.45 2.43
C SER A 69 8.78 -10.30 1.40
N LEU A 70 9.12 -10.53 0.14
CA LEU A 70 8.14 -10.58 -0.93
C LEU A 70 7.16 -11.74 -0.73
N GLN A 71 7.64 -12.88 -0.24
CA GLN A 71 6.80 -14.05 0.00
C GLN A 71 5.69 -13.75 1.03
N TYR A 72 6.04 -13.10 2.13
CA TYR A 72 5.08 -12.67 3.14
C TYR A 72 4.08 -11.68 2.53
N TRP A 73 4.58 -10.67 1.81
CA TRP A 73 3.75 -9.65 1.17
C TRP A 73 2.73 -10.28 0.21
N GLN A 74 3.19 -11.19 -0.66
CA GLN A 74 2.31 -11.86 -1.63
C GLN A 74 1.22 -12.68 -0.94
N ARG A 75 1.56 -13.44 0.08
CA ARG A 75 0.61 -14.27 0.80
C ARG A 75 -0.50 -13.45 1.45
N VAL A 76 -0.10 -12.43 2.19
CA VAL A 76 -1.03 -11.60 2.95
C VAL A 76 -1.92 -10.78 2.02
N HIS A 77 -1.34 -10.18 1.00
CA HIS A 77 -2.09 -9.32 0.09
C HIS A 77 -2.97 -10.12 -0.88
N LYS A 78 -2.56 -11.30 -1.27
CA LYS A 78 -3.42 -12.17 -2.08
C LYS A 78 -4.68 -12.55 -1.31
N GLU A 79 -4.54 -12.93 -0.06
CA GLU A 79 -5.69 -13.22 0.80
C GLU A 79 -6.59 -12.00 0.96
N PHE A 80 -6.01 -10.85 1.24
CA PHE A 80 -6.74 -9.60 1.38
C PHE A 80 -7.52 -9.24 0.11
N PHE A 81 -6.87 -9.26 -1.05
CA PHE A 81 -7.51 -8.90 -2.31
C PHE A 81 -8.56 -9.92 -2.74
N CYS A 82 -8.35 -11.21 -2.50
CA CYS A 82 -9.35 -12.24 -2.79
C CYS A 82 -10.61 -12.08 -1.93
N ASN A 83 -10.49 -11.56 -0.72
CA ASN A 83 -11.65 -11.26 0.13
C ASN A 83 -12.49 -10.10 -0.42
N ILE A 84 -11.84 -9.12 -1.04
CA ILE A 84 -12.51 -7.96 -1.65
C ILE A 84 -13.07 -8.33 -3.03
N LYS A 85 -12.29 -9.08 -3.81
CA LYS A 85 -12.58 -9.46 -5.19
C LYS A 85 -12.36 -10.96 -5.33
N PRO A 86 -13.43 -11.79 -5.22
CA PRO A 86 -13.28 -13.25 -5.22
C PRO A 86 -12.62 -13.84 -6.48
N ASP A 87 -12.71 -13.16 -7.62
CA ASP A 87 -12.07 -13.55 -8.87
C ASP A 87 -10.71 -12.86 -9.09
N PHE A 88 -10.09 -12.37 -8.02
CA PHE A 88 -8.77 -11.74 -8.09
C PHE A 88 -7.73 -12.69 -8.66
N PHE A 89 -6.96 -12.19 -9.62
CA PHE A 89 -5.89 -12.93 -10.29
C PHE A 89 -4.54 -12.25 -10.13
N ASP A 90 -3.47 -13.02 -10.23
CA ASP A 90 -2.10 -12.49 -10.10
C ASP A 90 -1.75 -11.43 -11.14
N THR A 91 -2.47 -11.39 -12.27
CA THR A 91 -2.28 -10.39 -13.32
C THR A 91 -3.12 -9.13 -13.11
N ASP A 92 -3.94 -9.08 -12.06
CA ASP A 92 -4.73 -7.90 -11.78
C ASP A 92 -3.85 -6.71 -11.40
N MET A 93 -4.27 -5.54 -11.84
CA MET A 93 -3.51 -4.31 -11.64
C MET A 93 -3.73 -3.75 -10.24
N LEU A 94 -2.64 -3.31 -9.63
CA LEU A 94 -2.64 -2.61 -8.36
C LEU A 94 -2.19 -1.16 -8.56
N GLU A 95 -2.64 -0.28 -7.66
CA GLU A 95 -2.05 1.04 -7.49
C GLU A 95 -1.11 1.00 -6.31
N LEU A 96 0.13 1.45 -6.53
CA LEU A 96 1.16 1.51 -5.50
C LEU A 96 1.46 2.97 -5.19
N ASP A 97 1.16 3.38 -3.96
CA ASP A 97 1.34 4.75 -3.51
C ASP A 97 2.50 4.82 -2.52
N GLU A 98 3.50 5.65 -2.81
CA GLU A 98 4.55 5.99 -1.86
C GLU A 98 4.20 7.32 -1.19
N PHE A 99 4.56 7.46 0.08
CA PHE A 99 4.26 8.66 0.85
C PHE A 99 5.39 8.96 1.84
N GLU A 100 5.35 10.19 2.39
CA GLU A 100 6.21 10.62 3.48
C GLU A 100 5.37 11.29 4.56
N THR A 101 5.84 11.28 5.78
CA THR A 101 5.21 12.04 6.88
C THR A 101 5.58 13.51 6.76
N ILE A 102 4.64 14.37 7.09
CA ILE A 102 4.85 15.82 7.09
C ILE A 102 4.46 16.47 8.40
#